data_6cf264f1b7921ddbd1ea7658e3157bae
#
_entry.id   6cf264f1b7921ddbd1ea7658e3157bae
#
_cell.length_a   1.000
_cell.length_b   1.000
_cell.length_c   1.000
_cell.angle_alpha   90.00
_cell.angle_beta   90.00
_cell.angle_gamma   90.00
#
_symmetry.space_group_name_H-M   'P 1'
#
loop_
_entity.id
_entity.type
_entity.pdbx_description
1 polymer ?
#
loop_
_entity_poly.entity_id
_entity_poly.type
_entity_poly.pdbx_seq_one_letter_code
_entity_poly.pdbx_strand_id
1 'polypeptide(L)'
;MKNNISMKDFYEKYNNEELTILDVRENHEYAAGYIPSAQNFPLSSLGIEFTKLDKNQKYYVIYQAGGRSARAYDFLEAQGFDIINIEGGMNNWPGETK
;
A
#
# COMPACT_ATOMS: atom_id res chain seq x y z
N MET A 1 -2.19 12.92 -5.20
CA MET A 1 -1.46 11.78 -5.76
C MET A 1 -1.89 11.52 -7.19
N LYS A 2 -0.92 11.27 -8.04
CA LYS A 2 -1.15 11.11 -9.48
C LYS A 2 -1.90 9.83 -9.83
N ASN A 3 -1.51 8.73 -9.21
CA ASN A 3 -2.06 7.42 -9.54
C ASN A 3 -2.82 6.88 -8.34
N ASN A 4 -4.13 6.88 -8.47
CA ASN A 4 -5.04 6.40 -7.43
C ASN A 4 -5.94 5.32 -7.99
N ILE A 5 -6.38 4.42 -7.11
CA ILE A 5 -7.42 3.46 -7.43
C ILE A 5 -8.45 3.52 -6.30
N SER A 6 -9.74 3.47 -6.67
CA SER A 6 -10.79 3.42 -5.65
C SER A 6 -10.74 2.08 -4.92
N MET A 7 -11.25 2.04 -3.69
CA MET A 7 -11.31 0.79 -2.94
C MET A 7 -12.15 -0.25 -3.67
N LYS A 8 -13.23 0.16 -4.31
CA LYS A 8 -14.09 -0.76 -5.07
C LYS A 8 -13.31 -1.41 -6.20
N ASP A 9 -12.62 -0.63 -7.01
CA ASP A 9 -11.87 -1.15 -8.14
C ASP A 9 -10.68 -2.00 -7.69
N PHE A 10 -10.02 -1.57 -6.61
CA PHE A 10 -8.92 -2.34 -6.04
C PHE A 10 -9.40 -3.70 -5.55
N TYR A 11 -10.52 -3.74 -4.85
CA TYR A 11 -11.05 -5.00 -4.31
C TYR A 11 -11.42 -5.97 -5.45
N GLU A 12 -12.00 -5.48 -6.53
CA GLU A 12 -12.27 -6.30 -7.71
C GLU A 12 -10.98 -6.87 -8.30
N LYS A 13 -9.97 -6.05 -8.46
CA LYS A 13 -8.66 -6.48 -8.95
C LYS A 13 -8.04 -7.53 -8.03
N TYR A 14 -8.08 -7.27 -6.74
CA TYR A 14 -7.51 -8.15 -5.72
C TYR A 14 -8.11 -9.55 -5.80
N ASN A 15 -9.41 -9.63 -6.05
CA ASN A 15 -10.12 -10.92 -6.13
C ASN A 15 -9.86 -11.69 -7.44
N ASN A 16 -9.33 -11.03 -8.44
CA ASN A 16 -9.15 -11.61 -9.77
C ASN A 16 -7.70 -11.74 -10.23
N GLU A 17 -6.77 -11.08 -9.57
CA GLU A 17 -5.35 -11.05 -9.95
C GLU A 17 -4.47 -11.10 -8.70
N GLU A 18 -3.23 -11.50 -8.91
CA GLU A 18 -2.21 -11.32 -7.87
C GLU A 18 -1.69 -9.90 -7.95
N LEU A 19 -1.76 -9.19 -6.84
CA LEU A 19 -1.28 -7.82 -6.73
C LEU A 19 -0.18 -7.74 -5.68
N THR A 20 0.78 -6.86 -5.90
CA THR A 20 1.82 -6.61 -4.92
C THR A 20 1.40 -5.40 -4.10
N ILE A 21 1.13 -5.64 -2.82
CA ILE A 21 0.56 -4.63 -1.92
C ILE A 21 1.56 -4.28 -0.84
N LEU A 22 1.82 -2.99 -0.67
CA LEU A 22 2.66 -2.48 0.40
C LEU A 22 1.77 -1.83 1.45
N ASP A 23 1.78 -2.39 2.66
CA ASP A 23 1.11 -1.79 3.80
C ASP A 23 2.14 -0.91 4.51
N VAL A 24 1.95 0.40 4.40
CA VAL A 24 2.92 1.37 4.93
C VAL A 24 2.55 1.88 6.32
N ARG A 25 1.62 1.20 7.00
CA ARG A 25 1.31 1.46 8.40
C ARG A 25 2.45 0.96 9.27
N GLU A 26 2.48 1.41 10.52
CA GLU A 26 3.48 0.94 11.45
C GLU A 26 3.25 -0.53 11.83
N ASN A 27 4.29 -1.19 12.35
CA ASN A 27 4.26 -2.63 12.62
C ASN A 27 3.09 -3.04 13.51
N HIS A 28 2.77 -2.26 14.53
CA HIS A 28 1.69 -2.60 15.47
C HIS A 28 0.31 -2.49 14.82
N GLU A 29 0.14 -1.56 13.88
CA GLU A 29 -1.11 -1.44 13.13
C GLU A 29 -1.28 -2.60 12.17
N TYR A 30 -0.20 -2.95 11.47
CA TYR A 30 -0.20 -4.08 10.55
C TYR A 30 -0.51 -5.38 11.30
N ALA A 31 0.13 -5.57 12.45
CA ALA A 31 -0.06 -6.79 13.25
C ALA A 31 -1.49 -6.94 13.78
N ALA A 32 -2.22 -5.83 13.93
CA ALA A 32 -3.61 -5.87 14.38
C ALA A 32 -4.59 -6.37 13.32
N GLY A 33 -4.16 -6.46 12.08
CA GLY A 33 -4.98 -6.97 10.97
C GLY A 33 -4.53 -6.34 9.67
N TYR A 34 -4.28 -7.17 8.65
CA TYR A 34 -3.75 -6.70 7.37
C TYR A 34 -4.40 -7.47 6.22
N ILE A 35 -4.33 -6.90 5.02
CA ILE A 35 -4.80 -7.57 3.81
C ILE A 35 -3.89 -8.78 3.58
N PRO A 36 -4.46 -9.99 3.42
CA PRO A 36 -3.66 -11.17 3.11
C PRO A 36 -2.78 -10.90 1.89
N SER A 37 -1.53 -11.31 1.96
CA SER A 37 -0.48 -11.09 0.97
C SER A 37 0.17 -9.70 0.99
N ALA A 38 -0.34 -8.73 1.74
CA ALA A 38 0.30 -7.42 1.85
C ALA A 38 1.61 -7.54 2.64
N GLN A 39 2.63 -6.85 2.16
CA GLN A 39 3.92 -6.77 2.83
C GLN A 39 3.98 -5.49 3.65
N ASN A 40 4.48 -5.57 4.87
CA ASN A 40 4.60 -4.38 5.72
C ASN A 40 5.93 -3.66 5.47
N PHE A 41 5.81 -2.42 4.99
CA PHE A 41 6.94 -1.51 4.83
C PHE A 41 6.60 -0.22 5.58
N PRO A 42 6.82 -0.18 6.90
CA PRO A 42 6.40 0.96 7.71
C PRO A 42 7.01 2.27 7.23
N LEU A 43 6.21 3.32 7.22
CA LEU A 43 6.68 4.64 6.80
C LEU A 43 7.93 5.07 7.58
N SER A 44 7.99 4.74 8.87
CA SER A 44 9.13 5.09 9.73
C SER A 44 10.47 4.49 9.28
N SER A 45 10.43 3.37 8.58
CA SER A 45 11.65 2.70 8.09
C SER A 45 11.76 2.72 6.57
N LEU A 46 10.79 3.29 5.87
CA LEU A 46 10.74 3.25 4.41
C LEU A 46 11.96 3.91 3.76
N GLY A 47 12.48 4.96 4.37
CA GLY A 47 13.67 5.65 3.86
C GLY A 47 14.92 4.77 3.80
N ILE A 48 14.92 3.65 4.52
CA ILE A 48 16.02 2.68 4.51
C ILE A 48 15.62 1.43 3.73
N GLU A 49 14.37 0.97 3.95
CA GLU A 49 13.92 -0.33 3.43
C GLU A 49 13.53 -0.29 1.94
N PHE A 50 13.30 0.89 1.37
CA PHE A 50 12.83 0.99 -0.02
C PHE A 50 13.77 0.34 -1.04
N THR A 51 15.05 0.21 -0.71
CA THR A 51 16.03 -0.42 -1.60
C THR A 51 15.76 -1.91 -1.83
N LYS A 52 14.92 -2.51 -1.00
CA LYS A 52 14.50 -3.91 -1.16
C LYS A 52 13.39 -4.08 -2.19
N LEU A 53 12.79 -2.98 -2.64
CA LEU A 53 11.72 -3.02 -3.62
C LEU A 53 12.28 -3.06 -5.04
N ASP A 54 11.48 -3.63 -5.95
CA ASP A 54 11.84 -3.81 -7.35
C ASP A 54 11.23 -2.70 -8.20
N LYS A 55 12.06 -1.94 -8.89
CA LYS A 55 11.58 -0.84 -9.77
C LYS A 55 10.82 -1.33 -11.00
N ASN A 56 10.91 -2.61 -11.31
CA ASN A 56 10.17 -3.19 -12.43
C ASN A 56 8.80 -3.72 -12.01
N GLN A 57 8.47 -3.60 -10.71
CA GLN A 57 7.23 -4.09 -10.14
C GLN A 57 6.28 -2.91 -9.89
N LYS A 58 4.99 -3.12 -10.19
CA LYS A 58 3.94 -2.17 -9.78
C LYS A 58 3.52 -2.49 -8.36
N TYR A 59 3.44 -1.47 -7.51
CA TYR A 59 3.04 -1.62 -6.11
C TYR A 59 1.78 -0.84 -5.81
N TYR A 60 0.87 -1.48 -5.06
CA TYR A 60 -0.32 -0.83 -4.52
C TYR A 60 -0.05 -0.50 -3.06
N VAL A 61 -0.18 0.77 -2.71
CA VAL A 61 0.16 1.24 -1.36
C VAL A 61 -1.11 1.47 -0.57
N ILE A 62 -1.17 0.90 0.64
CA ILE A 62 -2.32 1.04 1.52
C ILE A 62 -1.90 1.56 2.90
N TYR A 63 -2.77 2.36 3.44
CA TYR A 63 -2.67 2.98 4.77
C TYR A 63 -3.84 2.67 5.63
N GLN A 64 -3.91 3.33 6.80
CA GLN A 64 -5.08 3.24 7.67
C GLN A 64 -6.23 4.08 7.11
N ALA A 65 -5.97 5.35 6.79
CA ALA A 65 -6.96 6.27 6.23
C ALA A 65 -6.32 7.11 5.13
N GLY A 66 -7.12 7.58 4.19
CA GLY A 66 -6.62 8.15 2.95
C GLY A 66 -5.73 9.38 3.03
N GLY A 67 -5.76 10.13 4.12
CA GLY A 67 -5.08 11.43 4.18
C GLY A 67 -3.59 11.41 4.47
N ARG A 68 -3.06 10.34 5.06
CA ARG A 68 -1.64 10.26 5.43
C ARG A 68 -0.78 9.51 4.44
N SER A 69 -1.39 8.96 3.44
CA SER A 69 -0.73 8.14 2.45
C SER A 69 0.20 8.89 1.54
N ALA A 70 0.02 10.18 1.45
CA ALA A 70 0.80 11.00 0.55
C ALA A 70 2.31 10.85 0.76
N ARG A 71 2.76 10.71 2.00
CA ARG A 71 4.20 10.65 2.27
C ARG A 71 4.88 9.45 1.66
N ALA A 72 4.32 8.26 1.87
CA ALA A 72 4.93 7.05 1.31
C ALA A 72 4.81 7.04 -0.21
N TYR A 73 3.65 7.43 -0.73
CA TYR A 73 3.45 7.53 -2.16
C TYR A 73 4.46 8.48 -2.79
N ASP A 74 4.55 9.71 -2.26
CA ASP A 74 5.42 10.74 -2.82
C ASP A 74 6.89 10.32 -2.74
N PHE A 75 7.29 9.73 -1.63
CA PHE A 75 8.65 9.25 -1.46
C PHE A 75 9.00 8.19 -2.50
N LEU A 76 8.16 7.17 -2.63
CA LEU A 76 8.43 6.06 -3.54
C LEU A 76 8.36 6.50 -5.01
N GLU A 77 7.41 7.37 -5.33
CA GLU A 77 7.33 7.92 -6.69
C GLU A 77 8.59 8.71 -7.02
N ALA A 78 9.09 9.51 -6.08
CA ALA A 78 10.31 10.28 -6.26
C ALA A 78 11.54 9.38 -6.44
N GLN A 79 11.51 8.17 -5.89
CA GLN A 79 12.58 7.20 -6.09
C GLN A 79 12.45 6.42 -7.40
N GLY A 80 11.41 6.67 -8.18
CA GLY A 80 11.24 6.05 -9.50
C GLY A 80 10.42 4.78 -9.52
N PHE A 81 9.68 4.48 -8.45
CA PHE A 81 8.81 3.30 -8.40
C PHE A 81 7.46 3.56 -9.05
N ASP A 82 6.86 2.50 -9.61
CA ASP A 82 5.51 2.52 -10.14
C ASP A 82 4.53 2.23 -9.02
N ILE A 83 3.90 3.28 -8.51
CA ILE A 83 3.08 3.23 -7.29
C ILE A 83 1.64 3.64 -7.60
N ILE A 84 0.69 2.91 -7.03
CA ILE A 84 -0.73 3.26 -7.08
C ILE A 84 -1.23 3.36 -5.64
N ASN A 85 -1.86 4.48 -5.30
CA ASN A 85 -2.45 4.68 -4.00
C ASN A 85 -3.86 4.11 -3.94
N ILE A 86 -4.13 3.27 -2.93
CA ILE A 86 -5.48 2.73 -2.68
C ILE A 86 -6.24 3.74 -1.85
N GLU A 87 -7.28 4.33 -2.43
CA GLU A 87 -8.08 5.35 -1.75
C GLU A 87 -8.84 4.77 -0.56
N GLY A 88 -8.93 5.54 0.51
CA GLY A 88 -9.68 5.17 1.71
C GLY A 88 -8.92 4.30 2.70
N GLY A 89 -7.87 3.62 2.28
CA GLY A 89 -7.04 2.81 3.18
C GLY A 89 -7.77 1.67 3.87
N MET A 90 -7.16 1.15 4.93
CA MET A 90 -7.72 0.00 5.67
C MET A 90 -9.08 0.28 6.28
N ASN A 91 -9.39 1.54 6.57
CA ASN A 91 -10.72 1.90 7.08
C ASN A 91 -11.85 1.51 6.12
N ASN A 92 -11.56 1.43 4.84
CA ASN A 92 -12.54 1.09 3.81
C ASN A 92 -12.33 -0.29 3.19
N TRP A 93 -11.39 -1.07 3.72
CA TRP A 93 -11.14 -2.41 3.20
C TRP A 93 -12.33 -3.33 3.53
N PRO A 94 -13.01 -3.90 2.51
CA PRO A 94 -14.19 -4.72 2.74
C PRO A 94 -13.90 -6.21 2.93
N GLY A 95 -12.68 -6.63 2.71
CA GLY A 95 -12.32 -8.04 2.72
C GLY A 95 -11.86 -8.54 4.07
N GLU A 96 -11.42 -9.80 4.07
CA GLU A 96 -10.87 -10.43 5.28
C GLU A 96 -9.49 -9.88 5.59
N THR A 97 -9.13 -9.92 6.86
CA THR A 97 -7.78 -9.58 7.32
C THR A 97 -7.14 -10.80 8.00
N LYS A 98 -5.83 -10.78 8.04
CA LYS A 98 -5.08 -11.80 8.77
C LYS A 98 -4.53 -11.26 10.08
#